data_7cf352cd6f891edd62bd9e30cde3df30
#
_entry.id   7cf352cd6f891edd62bd9e30cde3df30
#
_cell.length_a   1.000
_cell.length_b   1.000
_cell.length_c   1.000
_cell.angle_alpha   90.00
_cell.angle_beta   90.00
_cell.angle_gamma   90.00
#
_symmetry.space_group_name_H-M   'P 1'
#
loop_
_entity.id
_entity.type
_entity.pdbx_description
1 polymer ?
#
loop_
_entity_poly.entity_id
_entity_poly.type
_entity_poly.pdbx_seq_one_letter_code
_entity_poly.pdbx_strand_id
1 'polypeptide(L)'
;MTPPESDVRPENPTVRRIGGRYRLDERIAAGAMGAVWRGTDELLNRTVALKELLVAASPGEEDTLEESRQRILREGRIGARLQHAHVISMFDVVVHDDRPWLVMEYLPSRSLAAVLAEKGPMGAREAAAVGEQVADGLTAAHAAGVVHRDVKPGNVLIAEDGTAKITDFGVSRAVDDVQLTRTGMIAGTPAFLAPEVARGGQPTPASDVFALGATLYAAVEGEPPFGLDDNAYALLHKVATGTVRPPVAAGALTPLLATLLAPEPANRPTASQARAALEAVAAGRTPTGLPAGSAFALGPAAPP
;
A
#
# COMPACT_ATOMS: atom_id res chain seq x y z
N MET A 1 26.05 -62.29 11.09
CA MET A 1 26.78 -61.07 10.70
C MET A 1 25.73 -60.12 10.15
N THR A 2 25.21 -59.27 11.02
CA THR A 2 24.18 -58.29 10.69
C THR A 2 24.93 -57.04 10.16
N PRO A 3 24.53 -56.41 9.04
CA PRO A 3 25.17 -55.20 8.56
C PRO A 3 24.78 -54.01 9.47
N PRO A 4 25.64 -52.97 9.64
CA PRO A 4 25.36 -51.84 10.52
C PRO A 4 24.24 -50.98 9.92
N GLU A 5 23.29 -50.62 10.79
CA GLU A 5 22.30 -49.59 10.54
C GLU A 5 23.00 -48.29 10.17
N SER A 6 22.71 -47.77 8.97
CA SER A 6 23.13 -46.47 8.54
C SER A 6 22.36 -45.42 9.37
N ASP A 7 23.10 -44.72 10.21
CA ASP A 7 22.65 -43.55 10.97
C ASP A 7 22.33 -42.40 10.00
N VAL A 8 21.09 -42.39 9.50
CA VAL A 8 20.56 -41.26 8.73
C VAL A 8 20.28 -40.13 9.72
N ARG A 9 21.29 -39.28 9.92
CA ARG A 9 21.10 -37.99 10.61
C ARG A 9 20.05 -37.23 9.80
N PRO A 10 18.97 -36.68 10.46
CA PRO A 10 18.05 -35.81 9.77
C PRO A 10 18.83 -34.62 9.24
N GLU A 11 18.77 -34.41 7.91
CA GLU A 11 19.30 -33.21 7.26
C GLU A 11 18.64 -32.01 7.95
N ASN A 12 19.47 -31.22 8.61
CA ASN A 12 19.08 -29.97 9.24
C ASN A 12 18.46 -29.09 8.12
N PRO A 13 17.20 -28.59 8.24
CA PRO A 13 16.61 -27.78 7.17
C PRO A 13 17.57 -26.66 6.83
N THR A 14 18.01 -26.64 5.57
CA THR A 14 19.02 -25.70 5.08
C THR A 14 18.53 -24.29 5.38
N VAL A 15 19.13 -23.62 6.36
CA VAL A 15 18.79 -22.26 6.77
C VAL A 15 19.04 -21.34 5.58
N ARG A 16 17.95 -20.84 4.96
CA ARG A 16 18.05 -19.96 3.80
C ARG A 16 18.49 -18.57 4.22
N ARG A 17 19.63 -18.10 3.66
CA ARG A 17 20.18 -16.77 3.92
C ARG A 17 20.17 -15.93 2.65
N ILE A 18 19.66 -14.73 2.76
CA ILE A 18 19.62 -13.74 1.69
C ILE A 18 20.83 -12.82 1.81
N GLY A 19 21.63 -12.69 0.72
CA GLY A 19 22.84 -11.87 0.71
C GLY A 19 23.88 -12.26 1.76
N GLY A 20 23.87 -13.51 2.24
CA GLY A 20 24.81 -14.01 3.26
C GLY A 20 24.64 -13.40 4.68
N ARG A 21 23.65 -12.51 4.87
CA ARG A 21 23.43 -11.73 6.10
C ARG A 21 22.07 -11.94 6.74
N TYR A 22 21.03 -12.08 5.93
CA TYR A 22 19.64 -12.09 6.41
C TYR A 22 19.09 -13.51 6.39
N ARG A 23 18.89 -14.09 7.56
CA ARG A 23 18.26 -15.42 7.70
C ARG A 23 16.75 -15.30 7.55
N LEU A 24 16.15 -16.17 6.73
CA LEU A 24 14.69 -16.30 6.66
C LEU A 24 14.20 -17.22 7.78
N ASP A 25 13.26 -16.74 8.60
CA ASP A 25 12.71 -17.49 9.72
C ASP A 25 11.30 -18.05 9.40
N GLU A 26 10.38 -17.18 8.94
CA GLU A 26 8.98 -17.54 8.71
C GLU A 26 8.39 -16.71 7.58
N ARG A 27 7.58 -17.34 6.74
CA ARG A 27 6.81 -16.62 5.70
C ARG A 27 5.55 -16.03 6.32
N ILE A 28 5.42 -14.69 6.33
CA ILE A 28 4.32 -13.97 6.95
C ILE A 28 3.24 -13.53 5.97
N ALA A 29 3.59 -13.37 4.67
CA ALA A 29 2.61 -13.06 3.62
C ALA A 29 3.08 -13.60 2.27
N ALA A 30 2.12 -13.82 1.36
CA ALA A 30 2.36 -14.12 -0.04
C ALA A 30 1.30 -13.42 -0.90
N GLY A 31 1.71 -12.85 -2.03
CA GLY A 31 0.84 -12.16 -2.96
C GLY A 31 1.43 -12.10 -4.38
N ALA A 32 0.75 -11.39 -5.27
CA ALA A 32 1.17 -11.25 -6.67
C ALA A 32 2.57 -10.61 -6.84
N MET A 33 2.97 -9.74 -5.90
CA MET A 33 4.26 -9.04 -5.92
C MET A 33 5.40 -9.82 -5.26
N GLY A 34 5.15 -11.03 -4.74
CA GLY A 34 6.15 -11.85 -4.07
C GLY A 34 5.75 -12.29 -2.66
N ALA A 35 6.71 -12.88 -1.95
CA ALA A 35 6.55 -13.33 -0.58
C ALA A 35 7.23 -12.37 0.40
N VAL A 36 6.58 -12.18 1.57
CA VAL A 36 7.17 -11.43 2.69
C VAL A 36 7.50 -12.41 3.81
N TRP A 37 8.70 -12.28 4.33
CA TRP A 37 9.25 -13.15 5.36
C TRP A 37 9.62 -12.35 6.60
N ARG A 38 9.37 -12.89 7.76
CA ARG A 38 10.06 -12.52 8.98
C ARG A 38 11.46 -13.17 8.94
N GLY A 39 12.48 -12.43 9.28
CA GLY A 39 13.84 -12.92 9.32
C GLY A 39 14.71 -12.19 10.33
N THR A 40 15.96 -12.60 10.40
CA THR A 40 16.96 -12.05 11.31
C THR A 40 18.13 -11.46 10.54
N ASP A 41 18.44 -10.19 10.78
CA ASP A 41 19.72 -9.57 10.40
C ASP A 41 20.81 -10.14 11.35
N GLU A 42 21.56 -11.13 10.91
CA GLU A 42 22.56 -11.83 11.75
C GLU A 42 23.74 -10.93 12.13
N LEU A 43 24.01 -9.85 11.38
CA LEU A 43 25.06 -8.89 11.70
C LEU A 43 24.66 -7.95 12.84
N LEU A 44 23.43 -7.43 12.81
CA LEU A 44 22.92 -6.47 13.79
C LEU A 44 22.05 -7.12 14.88
N ASN A 45 21.86 -8.44 14.81
CA ASN A 45 21.05 -9.25 15.74
C ASN A 45 19.67 -8.63 16.00
N ARG A 46 18.93 -8.30 14.90
CA ARG A 46 17.58 -7.72 14.96
C ARG A 46 16.63 -8.43 14.03
N THR A 47 15.34 -8.44 14.39
CA THR A 47 14.28 -8.94 13.53
C THR A 47 14.01 -7.93 12.40
N VAL A 48 13.81 -8.46 11.18
CA VAL A 48 13.52 -7.69 9.97
C VAL A 48 12.40 -8.35 9.17
N ALA A 49 11.74 -7.58 8.32
CA ALA A 49 10.89 -8.10 7.25
C ALA A 49 11.67 -8.12 5.94
N LEU A 50 11.58 -9.24 5.20
CA LEU A 50 12.22 -9.40 3.90
C LEU A 50 11.15 -9.64 2.84
N LYS A 51 11.11 -8.78 1.82
CA LYS A 51 10.19 -8.90 0.70
C LYS A 51 10.95 -9.25 -0.57
N GLU A 52 10.66 -10.44 -1.12
CA GLU A 52 11.14 -10.84 -2.45
C GLU A 52 10.39 -10.03 -3.52
N LEU A 53 11.09 -9.43 -4.45
CA LEU A 53 10.48 -8.75 -5.57
C LEU A 53 10.53 -9.64 -6.81
N LEU A 54 9.36 -9.95 -7.35
CA LEU A 54 9.24 -10.71 -8.60
C LEU A 54 9.41 -9.73 -9.76
N VAL A 55 10.58 -9.74 -10.40
CA VAL A 55 10.81 -9.02 -11.65
C VAL A 55 10.31 -9.91 -12.79
N ALA A 56 9.25 -9.50 -13.46
CA ALA A 56 8.75 -10.23 -14.62
C ALA A 56 9.74 -10.09 -15.77
N ALA A 57 10.39 -11.21 -16.13
CA ALA A 57 11.22 -11.31 -17.31
C ALA A 57 10.36 -11.75 -18.50
N SER A 58 10.30 -10.95 -19.55
CA SER A 58 9.84 -11.44 -20.85
C SER A 58 11.01 -12.15 -21.55
N PRO A 59 10.79 -13.31 -22.16
CA PRO A 59 11.85 -14.02 -22.90
C PRO A 59 12.47 -13.11 -23.98
N GLY A 60 13.77 -12.88 -23.94
CA GLY A 60 14.50 -12.07 -24.91
C GLY A 60 14.79 -10.62 -24.50
N GLU A 61 14.49 -10.21 -23.27
CA GLU A 61 14.70 -8.84 -22.76
C GLU A 61 15.66 -8.83 -21.56
N GLU A 62 16.89 -9.35 -21.72
CA GLU A 62 17.91 -9.33 -20.65
C GLU A 62 18.30 -7.87 -20.26
N ASP A 63 18.30 -6.94 -21.22
CA ASP A 63 18.57 -5.52 -20.96
C ASP A 63 17.49 -4.87 -20.08
N THR A 64 16.22 -5.28 -20.22
CA THR A 64 15.11 -4.74 -19.40
C THR A 64 15.12 -5.25 -17.96
N LEU A 65 15.68 -6.44 -17.70
CA LEU A 65 15.86 -6.97 -16.34
C LEU A 65 16.89 -6.15 -15.54
N GLU A 66 18.04 -5.83 -16.15
CA GLU A 66 19.06 -5.03 -15.48
C GLU A 66 18.57 -3.59 -15.27
N GLU A 67 17.87 -3.00 -16.22
CA GLU A 67 17.23 -1.69 -16.05
C GLU A 67 16.20 -1.68 -14.90
N SER A 68 15.36 -2.71 -14.84
CA SER A 68 14.37 -2.88 -13.77
C SER A 68 15.03 -3.03 -12.41
N ARG A 69 16.10 -3.84 -12.33
CA ARG A 69 16.90 -4.04 -11.12
C ARG A 69 17.57 -2.74 -10.66
N GLN A 70 18.15 -1.96 -11.59
CA GLN A 70 18.75 -0.66 -11.30
C GLN A 70 17.71 0.37 -10.82
N ARG A 71 16.50 0.32 -11.37
CA ARG A 71 15.37 1.14 -10.94
C ARG A 71 14.98 0.81 -9.51
N ILE A 72 14.81 -0.50 -9.18
CA ILE A 72 14.51 -0.98 -7.82
C ILE A 72 15.56 -0.49 -6.82
N LEU A 73 16.85 -0.63 -7.16
CA LEU A 73 17.95 -0.17 -6.30
C LEU A 73 17.92 1.35 -6.10
N ARG A 74 17.54 2.12 -7.13
CA ARG A 74 17.43 3.58 -7.04
C ARG A 74 16.23 4.00 -6.18
N GLU A 75 15.07 3.41 -6.39
CA GLU A 75 13.87 3.69 -5.61
C GLU A 75 14.02 3.21 -4.17
N GLY A 76 14.64 2.06 -3.93
CA GLY A 76 14.99 1.58 -2.60
C GLY A 76 15.89 2.55 -1.83
N ARG A 77 16.89 3.17 -2.49
CA ARG A 77 17.74 4.20 -1.86
C ARG A 77 16.96 5.47 -1.51
N ILE A 78 15.94 5.82 -2.28
CA ILE A 78 15.07 6.96 -1.97
C ILE A 78 14.19 6.61 -0.77
N GLY A 79 13.57 5.43 -0.77
CA GLY A 79 12.75 4.94 0.34
C GLY A 79 13.53 4.80 1.66
N ALA A 80 14.81 4.41 1.60
CA ALA A 80 15.67 4.27 2.78
C ALA A 80 15.96 5.60 3.52
N ARG A 81 15.74 6.74 2.85
CA ARG A 81 15.88 8.07 3.49
C ARG A 81 14.64 8.49 4.27
N LEU A 82 13.51 7.82 4.03
CA LEU A 82 12.25 8.14 4.68
C LEU A 82 12.17 7.38 6.00
N GLN A 83 12.34 8.10 7.11
CA GLN A 83 12.18 7.58 8.47
C GLN A 83 11.08 8.36 9.17
N HIS A 84 9.99 7.68 9.53
CA HIS A 84 8.84 8.33 10.17
C HIS A 84 8.07 7.32 11.04
N ALA A 85 7.41 7.79 12.10
CA ALA A 85 6.65 6.95 13.03
C ALA A 85 5.56 6.12 12.31
N HIS A 86 4.95 6.68 11.26
CA HIS A 86 3.85 6.06 10.50
C HIS A 86 4.27 5.56 9.11
N VAL A 87 5.56 5.28 8.93
CA VAL A 87 6.11 4.64 7.71
C VAL A 87 6.95 3.45 8.11
N ILE A 88 6.81 2.34 7.40
CA ILE A 88 7.72 1.20 7.56
C ILE A 88 9.09 1.59 7.01
N SER A 89 10.11 1.58 7.88
CA SER A 89 11.46 1.95 7.51
C SER A 89 12.09 0.89 6.59
N MET A 90 12.72 1.33 5.51
CA MET A 90 13.54 0.46 4.67
C MET A 90 14.99 0.50 5.17
N PHE A 91 15.60 -0.67 5.38
CA PHE A 91 16.95 -0.79 5.93
C PHE A 91 18.00 -1.11 4.88
N ASP A 92 17.64 -1.94 3.89
CA ASP A 92 18.59 -2.40 2.88
C ASP A 92 17.86 -2.89 1.62
N VAL A 93 18.59 -2.99 0.51
CA VAL A 93 18.17 -3.68 -0.72
C VAL A 93 19.28 -4.64 -1.12
N VAL A 94 18.97 -5.92 -1.16
CA VAL A 94 19.92 -7.00 -1.42
C VAL A 94 19.55 -7.75 -2.69
N VAL A 95 20.52 -8.10 -3.50
CA VAL A 95 20.33 -9.01 -4.63
C VAL A 95 20.78 -10.41 -4.21
N HIS A 96 19.91 -11.39 -4.37
CA HIS A 96 20.19 -12.80 -4.09
C HIS A 96 19.52 -13.68 -5.15
N ASP A 97 20.30 -14.57 -5.77
CA ASP A 97 19.87 -15.41 -6.89
C ASP A 97 19.18 -14.57 -8.00
N ASP A 98 19.84 -13.48 -8.42
CA ASP A 98 19.39 -12.50 -9.42
C ASP A 98 18.04 -11.81 -9.11
N ARG A 99 17.53 -11.95 -7.89
CA ARG A 99 16.30 -11.32 -7.42
C ARG A 99 16.60 -10.24 -6.39
N PRO A 100 15.98 -9.07 -6.52
CA PRO A 100 16.07 -8.03 -5.50
C PRO A 100 15.17 -8.38 -4.30
N TRP A 101 15.71 -8.14 -3.11
CA TRP A 101 15.04 -8.29 -1.83
C TRP A 101 15.07 -6.97 -1.08
N LEU A 102 13.94 -6.56 -0.56
CA LEU A 102 13.85 -5.41 0.35
C LEU A 102 13.97 -5.91 1.77
N VAL A 103 14.82 -5.25 2.55
CA VAL A 103 14.95 -5.47 3.99
C VAL A 103 14.34 -4.29 4.71
N MET A 104 13.32 -4.55 5.52
CA MET A 104 12.49 -3.52 6.13
C MET A 104 12.33 -3.74 7.63
N GLU A 105 11.81 -2.74 8.31
CA GLU A 105 11.30 -2.84 9.67
C GLU A 105 10.27 -3.96 9.75
N TYR A 106 10.45 -4.85 10.73
CA TYR A 106 9.43 -5.83 11.09
C TYR A 106 8.50 -5.22 12.14
N LEU A 107 7.24 -5.05 11.79
CA LEU A 107 6.19 -4.61 12.70
C LEU A 107 5.24 -5.79 12.93
N PRO A 108 5.13 -6.33 14.17
CA PRO A 108 4.06 -7.26 14.52
C PRO A 108 2.70 -6.58 14.34
N SER A 109 1.99 -6.92 13.26
CA SER A 109 0.82 -6.17 12.82
C SER A 109 -0.05 -6.99 11.89
N ARG A 110 -1.21 -6.43 11.58
CA ARG A 110 -2.12 -6.93 10.54
C ARG A 110 -2.39 -5.82 9.53
N SER A 111 -2.57 -6.17 8.27
CA SER A 111 -3.01 -5.16 7.29
C SER A 111 -4.44 -4.70 7.61
N LEU A 112 -4.76 -3.44 7.31
CA LEU A 112 -6.12 -2.92 7.40
C LEU A 112 -7.10 -3.80 6.61
N ALA A 113 -6.68 -4.31 5.44
CA ALA A 113 -7.49 -5.25 4.66
C ALA A 113 -7.84 -6.52 5.46
N ALA A 114 -6.89 -7.10 6.18
CA ALA A 114 -7.12 -8.28 7.02
C ALA A 114 -8.02 -7.96 8.23
N VAL A 115 -7.87 -6.78 8.82
CA VAL A 115 -8.73 -6.31 9.92
C VAL A 115 -10.17 -6.15 9.44
N LEU A 116 -10.38 -5.51 8.29
CA LEU A 116 -11.71 -5.32 7.70
C LEU A 116 -12.35 -6.64 7.28
N ALA A 117 -11.59 -7.58 6.75
CA ALA A 117 -12.09 -8.90 6.36
C ALA A 117 -12.59 -9.72 7.56
N GLU A 118 -11.95 -9.57 8.73
CA GLU A 118 -12.33 -10.30 9.94
C GLU A 118 -13.41 -9.59 10.75
N LYS A 119 -13.28 -8.26 10.94
CA LYS A 119 -14.14 -7.51 11.86
C LYS A 119 -15.27 -6.76 11.16
N GLY A 120 -15.26 -6.68 9.82
CA GLY A 120 -16.15 -5.81 9.05
C GLY A 120 -15.72 -4.34 9.05
N PRO A 121 -16.59 -3.45 8.56
CA PRO A 121 -16.32 -2.02 8.47
C PRO A 121 -16.07 -1.37 9.84
N MET A 122 -15.22 -0.34 9.83
CA MET A 122 -14.86 0.45 11.02
C MET A 122 -15.86 1.59 11.26
N GLY A 123 -15.97 2.03 12.51
CA GLY A 123 -16.63 3.29 12.82
C GLY A 123 -15.86 4.51 12.28
N ALA A 124 -16.58 5.59 11.95
CA ALA A 124 -16.01 6.80 11.35
C ALA A 124 -14.82 7.39 12.16
N ARG A 125 -14.88 7.39 13.49
CA ARG A 125 -13.80 7.90 14.34
C ARG A 125 -12.58 6.99 14.34
N GLU A 126 -12.78 5.68 14.34
CA GLU A 126 -11.71 4.69 14.28
C GLU A 126 -10.99 4.77 12.93
N ALA A 127 -11.75 4.80 11.83
CA ALA A 127 -11.19 4.98 10.50
C ALA A 127 -10.43 6.32 10.37
N ALA A 128 -10.96 7.40 10.98
CA ALA A 128 -10.28 8.68 11.02
C ALA A 128 -8.95 8.64 11.79
N ALA A 129 -8.87 7.91 12.91
CA ALA A 129 -7.64 7.75 13.70
C ALA A 129 -6.56 6.97 12.93
N VAL A 130 -6.94 5.93 12.20
CA VAL A 130 -6.03 5.21 11.30
C VAL A 130 -5.60 6.12 10.14
N GLY A 131 -6.54 6.82 9.53
CA GLY A 131 -6.28 7.72 8.41
C GLY A 131 -5.39 8.90 8.76
N GLU A 132 -5.50 9.43 9.97
CA GLU A 132 -4.64 10.51 10.49
C GLU A 132 -3.16 10.07 10.48
N GLN A 133 -2.87 8.90 11.02
CA GLN A 133 -1.52 8.34 11.06
C GLN A 133 -0.96 8.07 9.66
N VAL A 134 -1.78 7.52 8.75
CA VAL A 134 -1.38 7.32 7.34
C VAL A 134 -1.11 8.66 6.65
N ALA A 135 -1.97 9.68 6.87
CA ALA A 135 -1.79 11.01 6.30
C ALA A 135 -0.53 11.71 6.83
N ASP A 136 -0.14 11.45 8.09
CA ASP A 136 1.10 11.94 8.68
C ASP A 136 2.33 11.31 7.98
N GLY A 137 2.32 9.99 7.77
CA GLY A 137 3.33 9.30 6.97
C GLY A 137 3.43 9.81 5.53
N LEU A 138 2.29 10.03 4.86
CA LEU A 138 2.25 10.62 3.52
C LEU A 138 2.78 12.06 3.50
N THR A 139 2.50 12.85 4.55
CA THR A 139 3.02 14.22 4.66
C THR A 139 4.55 14.21 4.67
N ALA A 140 5.16 13.34 5.47
CA ALA A 140 6.61 13.20 5.52
C ALA A 140 7.20 12.73 4.18
N ALA A 141 6.55 11.78 3.52
CA ALA A 141 6.97 11.28 2.21
C ALA A 141 6.91 12.38 1.14
N HIS A 142 5.80 13.11 1.05
CA HIS A 142 5.62 14.18 0.07
C HIS A 142 6.60 15.34 0.30
N ALA A 143 6.92 15.67 1.56
CA ALA A 143 7.96 16.65 1.88
C ALA A 143 9.36 16.21 1.43
N ALA A 144 9.62 14.89 1.42
CA ALA A 144 10.85 14.30 0.89
C ALA A 144 10.84 14.10 -0.65
N GLY A 145 9.77 14.53 -1.34
CA GLY A 145 9.61 14.35 -2.79
C GLY A 145 9.24 12.93 -3.21
N VAL A 146 8.77 12.10 -2.27
CA VAL A 146 8.36 10.70 -2.51
C VAL A 146 6.85 10.61 -2.61
N VAL A 147 6.35 10.03 -3.70
CA VAL A 147 4.94 9.69 -3.91
C VAL A 147 4.78 8.19 -3.67
N HIS A 148 3.76 7.78 -2.91
CA HIS A 148 3.55 6.38 -2.54
C HIS A 148 3.05 5.52 -3.71
N ARG A 149 2.04 6.01 -4.45
CA ARG A 149 1.45 5.42 -5.68
C ARG A 149 0.54 4.21 -5.50
N ASP A 150 0.56 3.55 -4.34
CA ASP A 150 -0.24 2.33 -4.07
C ASP A 150 -0.84 2.34 -2.65
N VAL A 151 -1.45 3.48 -2.25
CA VAL A 151 -2.17 3.57 -0.98
C VAL A 151 -3.44 2.75 -1.06
N LYS A 152 -3.57 1.73 -0.20
CA LYS A 152 -4.73 0.84 -0.13
C LYS A 152 -4.76 0.10 1.22
N PRO A 153 -5.88 -0.53 1.62
CA PRO A 153 -5.97 -1.24 2.90
C PRO A 153 -4.91 -2.34 3.09
N GLY A 154 -4.46 -2.97 2.00
CA GLY A 154 -3.41 -3.99 2.05
C GLY A 154 -2.03 -3.45 2.44
N ASN A 155 -1.78 -2.16 2.19
CA ASN A 155 -0.50 -1.49 2.45
C ASN A 155 -0.54 -0.60 3.72
N VAL A 156 -1.59 -0.67 4.51
CA VAL A 156 -1.69 -0.04 5.84
C VAL A 156 -1.60 -1.15 6.89
N LEU A 157 -0.56 -1.12 7.71
CA LEU A 157 -0.32 -2.08 8.78
C LEU A 157 -0.78 -1.48 10.10
N ILE A 158 -1.52 -2.26 10.89
CA ILE A 158 -2.04 -1.86 12.20
C ILE A 158 -1.46 -2.80 13.24
N ALA A 159 -0.67 -2.26 14.17
CA ALA A 159 -0.11 -2.98 15.32
C ALA A 159 -1.17 -3.14 16.43
N GLU A 160 -0.90 -4.00 17.41
CA GLU A 160 -1.82 -4.28 18.52
C GLU A 160 -2.10 -3.04 19.40
N ASP A 161 -1.14 -2.13 19.50
CA ASP A 161 -1.29 -0.87 20.24
C ASP A 161 -2.09 0.22 19.50
N GLY A 162 -2.57 -0.09 18.27
CA GLY A 162 -3.30 0.84 17.42
C GLY A 162 -2.40 1.72 16.55
N THR A 163 -1.08 1.55 16.60
CA THR A 163 -0.15 2.25 15.70
C THR A 163 -0.39 1.79 14.27
N ALA A 164 -0.68 2.74 13.37
CA ALA A 164 -0.79 2.49 11.95
C ALA A 164 0.49 2.95 11.22
N LYS A 165 1.02 2.10 10.33
CA LYS A 165 2.13 2.44 9.44
C LYS A 165 1.80 2.07 8.01
N ILE A 166 2.20 2.92 7.07
CA ILE A 166 2.10 2.63 5.65
C ILE A 166 3.39 1.93 5.16
N THR A 167 3.23 0.91 4.32
CA THR A 167 4.33 0.10 3.77
C THR A 167 4.34 0.15 2.24
N ASP A 168 5.41 -0.35 1.63
CA ASP A 168 5.55 -0.51 0.16
C ASP A 168 5.68 0.81 -0.62
N PHE A 169 6.35 1.82 -0.05
CA PHE A 169 6.67 3.07 -0.74
C PHE A 169 7.51 2.86 -2.01
N GLY A 170 7.03 3.40 -3.12
CA GLY A 170 7.80 3.60 -4.36
C GLY A 170 8.21 2.36 -5.13
N VAL A 171 8.19 1.17 -4.50
CA VAL A 171 8.70 -0.07 -5.09
C VAL A 171 7.77 -0.62 -6.18
N SER A 172 6.49 -0.27 -6.12
CA SER A 172 5.49 -0.64 -7.12
C SER A 172 5.81 -0.13 -8.52
N ARG A 173 6.56 0.98 -8.69
CA ARG A 173 6.96 1.47 -10.02
C ARG A 173 8.08 0.66 -10.67
N ALA A 174 8.88 -0.04 -9.89
CA ALA A 174 9.98 -0.84 -10.42
C ALA A 174 9.49 -2.22 -10.90
N VAL A 175 8.33 -2.67 -10.35
CA VAL A 175 7.73 -3.97 -10.65
C VAL A 175 6.48 -3.81 -11.51
N ASP A 176 5.70 -2.75 -11.28
CA ASP A 176 4.43 -2.46 -11.93
C ASP A 176 4.39 -0.98 -12.32
N ASP A 177 4.92 -0.61 -13.48
CA ASP A 177 4.26 0.47 -14.21
C ASP A 177 2.82 -0.03 -14.42
N VAL A 178 1.80 0.73 -13.92
CA VAL A 178 0.41 0.60 -14.37
C VAL A 178 0.39 1.09 -15.82
N GLN A 179 1.24 0.52 -16.61
CA GLN A 179 1.07 0.44 -18.05
C GLN A 179 0.21 -0.78 -18.25
N LEU A 180 -0.89 -0.60 -18.96
CA LEU A 180 -1.44 -1.65 -19.79
C LEU A 180 -0.22 -2.44 -20.27
N THR A 181 0.09 -3.55 -19.60
CA THR A 181 1.23 -4.37 -20.04
C THR A 181 0.98 -4.63 -21.51
N ARG A 182 2.03 -4.65 -22.34
CA ARG A 182 1.90 -4.99 -23.79
C ARG A 182 1.11 -6.29 -24.00
N THR A 183 0.89 -7.06 -22.95
CA THR A 183 0.05 -8.27 -22.87
C THR A 183 -1.39 -7.99 -22.45
N GLY A 184 -1.80 -6.73 -22.19
CA GLY A 184 -3.18 -6.42 -21.82
C GLY A 184 -3.56 -6.84 -20.39
N MET A 185 -2.65 -7.17 -19.50
CA MET A 185 -2.98 -7.46 -18.09
C MET A 185 -2.81 -6.20 -17.23
N ILE A 186 -3.81 -5.89 -16.41
CA ILE A 186 -3.74 -4.82 -15.41
C ILE A 186 -3.12 -5.44 -14.16
N ALA A 187 -1.91 -4.98 -13.80
CA ALA A 187 -1.29 -5.40 -12.55
C ALA A 187 -1.92 -4.62 -11.39
N GLY A 188 -2.38 -5.33 -10.36
CA GLY A 188 -2.98 -4.75 -9.16
C GLY A 188 -4.49 -4.53 -9.24
N THR A 189 -5.06 -3.96 -8.17
CA THR A 189 -6.50 -3.67 -8.06
C THR A 189 -6.75 -2.20 -8.33
N PRO A 190 -7.38 -1.81 -9.46
CA PRO A 190 -7.58 -0.40 -9.81
C PRO A 190 -8.57 0.35 -8.90
N ALA A 191 -9.25 -0.34 -7.98
CA ALA A 191 -10.31 0.20 -7.12
C ALA A 191 -9.90 1.41 -6.25
N PHE A 192 -8.60 1.59 -5.99
CA PHE A 192 -8.05 2.66 -5.16
C PHE A 192 -7.30 3.73 -5.97
N LEU A 193 -7.18 3.56 -7.29
CA LEU A 193 -6.51 4.52 -8.16
C LEU A 193 -7.27 5.84 -8.23
N ALA A 194 -6.52 6.93 -8.34
CA ALA A 194 -7.10 8.23 -8.66
C ALA A 194 -7.53 8.29 -10.13
N PRO A 195 -8.61 9.03 -10.47
CA PRO A 195 -9.15 9.10 -11.84
C PRO A 195 -8.12 9.54 -12.87
N GLU A 196 -7.26 10.51 -12.55
CA GLU A 196 -6.20 10.97 -13.45
C GLU A 196 -5.16 9.89 -13.74
N VAL A 197 -4.84 9.04 -12.75
CA VAL A 197 -3.91 7.92 -12.91
C VAL A 197 -4.57 6.81 -13.73
N ALA A 198 -5.85 6.53 -13.51
CA ALA A 198 -6.62 5.57 -14.30
C ALA A 198 -6.73 6.00 -15.78
N ARG A 199 -6.64 7.31 -16.09
CA ARG A 199 -6.57 7.85 -17.46
C ARG A 199 -5.15 7.86 -18.04
N GLY A 200 -4.15 7.28 -17.34
CA GLY A 200 -2.75 7.23 -17.78
C GLY A 200 -1.88 8.43 -17.34
N GLY A 201 -2.39 9.30 -16.48
CA GLY A 201 -1.62 10.39 -15.87
C GLY A 201 -0.56 9.87 -14.90
N GLN A 202 0.48 10.68 -14.66
CA GLN A 202 1.51 10.34 -13.68
C GLN A 202 0.99 10.48 -12.26
N PRO A 203 1.28 9.51 -11.35
CA PRO A 203 0.97 9.64 -9.93
C PRO A 203 1.63 10.86 -9.29
N THR A 204 0.88 11.58 -8.46
CA THR A 204 1.30 12.79 -7.76
C THR A 204 0.95 12.69 -6.27
N PRO A 205 1.41 13.61 -5.40
CA PRO A 205 0.93 13.69 -4.01
C PRO A 205 -0.61 13.75 -3.91
N ALA A 206 -1.29 14.40 -4.85
CA ALA A 206 -2.74 14.49 -4.87
C ALA A 206 -3.41 13.14 -5.21
N SER A 207 -2.77 12.28 -6.00
CA SER A 207 -3.28 10.93 -6.24
C SER A 207 -3.16 10.01 -5.01
N ASP A 208 -2.12 10.17 -4.18
CA ASP A 208 -2.02 9.46 -2.89
C ASP A 208 -3.14 9.90 -1.92
N VAL A 209 -3.48 11.20 -1.93
CA VAL A 209 -4.59 11.73 -1.12
C VAL A 209 -5.94 11.16 -1.56
N PHE A 210 -6.16 11.01 -2.86
CA PHE A 210 -7.34 10.31 -3.38
C PHE A 210 -7.38 8.85 -2.91
N ALA A 211 -6.26 8.14 -3.05
CA ALA A 211 -6.14 6.74 -2.65
C ALA A 211 -6.32 6.54 -1.13
N LEU A 212 -5.86 7.51 -0.31
CA LEU A 212 -6.20 7.57 1.12
C LEU A 212 -7.71 7.72 1.33
N GLY A 213 -8.36 8.62 0.61
CA GLY A 213 -9.81 8.78 0.63
C GLY A 213 -10.55 7.48 0.26
N ALA A 214 -10.10 6.79 -0.80
CA ALA A 214 -10.66 5.51 -1.23
C ALA A 214 -10.44 4.40 -0.18
N THR A 215 -9.29 4.41 0.48
CA THR A 215 -8.96 3.48 1.59
C THR A 215 -9.89 3.69 2.79
N LEU A 216 -10.11 4.95 3.18
CA LEU A 216 -11.00 5.29 4.29
C LEU A 216 -12.47 5.04 3.93
N TYR A 217 -12.87 5.29 2.69
CA TYR A 217 -14.18 4.94 2.18
C TYR A 217 -14.42 3.42 2.33
N ALA A 218 -13.47 2.61 1.85
CA ALA A 218 -13.57 1.15 2.00
C ALA A 218 -13.57 0.70 3.47
N ALA A 219 -12.85 1.41 4.35
CA ALA A 219 -12.81 1.10 5.77
C ALA A 219 -14.16 1.29 6.46
N VAL A 220 -14.98 2.26 6.04
CA VAL A 220 -16.28 2.55 6.66
C VAL A 220 -17.46 1.95 5.92
N GLU A 221 -17.38 1.78 4.60
CA GLU A 221 -18.47 1.23 3.77
C GLU A 221 -18.34 -0.28 3.52
N GLY A 222 -17.15 -0.87 3.77
CA GLY A 222 -16.85 -2.29 3.50
C GLY A 222 -16.40 -2.58 2.07
N GLU A 223 -16.53 -1.63 1.15
CA GLU A 223 -16.08 -1.76 -0.24
C GLU A 223 -15.60 -0.43 -0.82
N PRO A 224 -14.72 -0.43 -1.84
CA PRO A 224 -14.14 0.78 -2.39
C PRO A 224 -15.18 1.67 -3.12
N PRO A 225 -14.87 2.97 -3.35
CA PRO A 225 -15.84 3.96 -3.84
C PRO A 225 -16.44 3.66 -5.21
N PHE A 226 -15.75 2.88 -6.04
CA PHE A 226 -16.22 2.45 -7.36
C PHE A 226 -16.79 1.02 -7.35
N GLY A 227 -16.86 0.38 -6.17
CA GLY A 227 -17.21 -1.03 -6.01
C GLY A 227 -16.08 -1.96 -6.42
N LEU A 228 -16.43 -3.23 -6.53
CA LEU A 228 -15.57 -4.29 -7.06
C LEU A 228 -16.12 -4.73 -8.43
N ASP A 229 -15.27 -5.25 -9.29
CA ASP A 229 -15.64 -5.80 -10.58
C ASP A 229 -14.61 -6.88 -10.95
N ASP A 230 -15.08 -8.03 -11.37
CA ASP A 230 -14.20 -9.13 -11.79
C ASP A 230 -13.44 -8.78 -13.08
N ASN A 231 -13.97 -7.84 -13.86
CA ASN A 231 -13.31 -7.31 -15.04
C ASN A 231 -12.51 -6.04 -14.65
N ALA A 232 -11.20 -6.19 -14.54
CA ALA A 232 -10.29 -5.11 -14.19
C ALA A 232 -10.34 -3.91 -15.16
N TYR A 233 -10.66 -4.11 -16.44
CA TYR A 233 -10.84 -3.02 -17.41
C TYR A 233 -12.14 -2.25 -17.16
N ALA A 234 -13.23 -2.96 -16.85
CA ALA A 234 -14.49 -2.33 -16.50
C ALA A 234 -14.33 -1.48 -15.24
N LEU A 235 -13.62 -2.00 -14.23
CA LEU A 235 -13.32 -1.26 -13.01
C LEU A 235 -12.42 -0.05 -13.29
N LEU A 236 -11.35 -0.21 -14.08
CA LEU A 236 -10.48 0.91 -14.48
C LEU A 236 -11.27 2.01 -15.20
N HIS A 237 -12.19 1.64 -16.10
CA HIS A 237 -13.07 2.59 -16.77
C HIS A 237 -13.99 3.32 -15.78
N LYS A 238 -14.59 2.62 -14.81
CA LYS A 238 -15.40 3.25 -13.75
C LYS A 238 -14.57 4.25 -12.95
N VAL A 239 -13.35 3.89 -12.54
CA VAL A 239 -12.42 4.78 -11.85
C VAL A 239 -12.09 6.01 -12.71
N ALA A 240 -11.78 5.81 -14.00
CA ALA A 240 -11.46 6.89 -14.93
C ALA A 240 -12.62 7.90 -15.11
N THR A 241 -13.88 7.48 -14.95
CA THR A 241 -15.03 8.41 -14.97
C THR A 241 -15.05 9.35 -13.77
N GLY A 242 -14.46 8.92 -12.64
CA GLY A 242 -14.38 9.70 -11.40
C GLY A 242 -15.70 9.84 -10.64
N THR A 243 -16.75 9.10 -11.02
CA THR A 243 -18.06 9.16 -10.35
C THR A 243 -18.07 8.22 -9.15
N VAL A 244 -17.89 8.79 -7.96
CA VAL A 244 -17.88 8.08 -6.68
C VAL A 244 -19.30 7.88 -6.16
N ARG A 245 -19.61 6.70 -5.61
CA ARG A 245 -20.87 6.47 -4.90
C ARG A 245 -20.90 7.27 -3.60
N PRO A 246 -22.02 7.96 -3.28
CA PRO A 246 -22.15 8.62 -1.98
C PRO A 246 -22.01 7.59 -0.84
N PRO A 247 -21.20 7.88 0.21
CA PRO A 247 -21.11 6.98 1.36
C PRO A 247 -22.38 7.04 2.19
N VAL A 248 -22.74 5.90 2.80
CA VAL A 248 -23.95 5.76 3.64
C VAL A 248 -23.57 5.65 5.12
N ALA A 249 -22.46 4.99 5.44
CA ALA A 249 -22.02 4.70 6.81
C ALA A 249 -20.92 5.65 7.31
N ALA A 250 -20.39 6.53 6.45
CA ALA A 250 -19.23 7.37 6.78
C ALA A 250 -19.47 8.44 7.87
N GLY A 251 -20.72 8.80 8.15
CA GLY A 251 -21.07 9.72 9.24
C GLY A 251 -20.27 11.02 9.21
N ALA A 252 -19.53 11.31 10.27
CA ALA A 252 -18.70 12.52 10.39
C ALA A 252 -17.52 12.60 9.37
N LEU A 253 -17.13 11.48 8.75
CA LEU A 253 -16.13 11.46 7.67
C LEU A 253 -16.69 11.89 6.31
N THR A 254 -18.01 11.90 6.10
CA THR A 254 -18.63 12.19 4.80
C THR A 254 -18.13 13.48 4.15
N PRO A 255 -18.08 14.65 4.83
CA PRO A 255 -17.58 15.87 4.21
C PRO A 255 -16.12 15.79 3.80
N LEU A 256 -15.28 15.13 4.63
CA LEU A 256 -13.86 14.96 4.33
C LEU A 256 -13.66 14.01 3.16
N LEU A 257 -14.35 12.88 3.12
CA LEU A 257 -14.30 11.95 1.98
C LEU A 257 -14.69 12.64 0.67
N ALA A 258 -15.66 13.55 0.70
CA ALA A 258 -16.05 14.32 -0.49
C ALA A 258 -14.90 15.18 -1.04
N THR A 259 -14.01 15.70 -0.19
CA THR A 259 -12.84 16.48 -0.61
C THR A 259 -11.66 15.60 -1.01
N LEU A 260 -11.40 14.52 -0.26
CA LEU A 260 -10.31 13.58 -0.58
C LEU A 260 -10.55 12.90 -1.94
N LEU A 261 -11.79 12.54 -2.22
CA LEU A 261 -12.24 11.85 -3.44
C LEU A 261 -12.63 12.79 -4.58
N ALA A 262 -12.33 14.09 -4.47
CA ALA A 262 -12.61 15.04 -5.55
C ALA A 262 -11.97 14.57 -6.87
N PRO A 263 -12.72 14.55 -8.01
CA PRO A 263 -12.21 14.10 -9.30
C PRO A 263 -10.99 14.89 -9.75
N GLU A 264 -11.02 16.22 -9.57
CA GLU A 264 -9.93 17.11 -9.95
C GLU A 264 -8.86 17.17 -8.84
N PRO A 265 -7.58 16.85 -9.13
CA PRO A 265 -6.51 16.85 -8.14
C PRO A 265 -6.34 18.18 -7.41
N ALA A 266 -6.54 19.32 -8.07
CA ALA A 266 -6.42 20.66 -7.49
C ALA A 266 -7.46 20.96 -6.40
N ASN A 267 -8.57 20.23 -6.39
CA ASN A 267 -9.65 20.37 -5.40
C ASN A 267 -9.45 19.47 -4.17
N ARG A 268 -8.39 18.67 -4.13
CA ARG A 268 -8.05 17.81 -2.99
C ARG A 268 -7.19 18.57 -1.99
N PRO A 269 -7.32 18.28 -0.69
CA PRO A 269 -6.40 18.80 0.31
C PRO A 269 -4.99 18.20 0.11
N THR A 270 -3.97 18.85 0.66
CA THR A 270 -2.66 18.21 0.86
C THR A 270 -2.74 17.11 1.91
N ALA A 271 -1.76 16.20 1.97
CA ALA A 271 -1.71 15.17 3.01
C ALA A 271 -1.70 15.78 4.43
N SER A 272 -1.01 16.90 4.63
CA SER A 272 -0.99 17.63 5.91
C SER A 272 -2.35 18.21 6.28
N GLN A 273 -3.09 18.78 5.33
CA GLN A 273 -4.46 19.26 5.56
C GLN A 273 -5.42 18.10 5.84
N ALA A 274 -5.27 16.98 5.11
CA ALA A 274 -6.03 15.77 5.35
C ALA A 274 -5.78 15.21 6.75
N ARG A 275 -4.51 15.19 7.21
CA ARG A 275 -4.13 14.79 8.57
C ARG A 275 -4.85 15.61 9.63
N ALA A 276 -4.77 16.93 9.55
CA ALA A 276 -5.42 17.82 10.52
C ALA A 276 -6.95 17.64 10.55
N ALA A 277 -7.57 17.41 9.38
CA ALA A 277 -9.00 17.15 9.30
C ALA A 277 -9.38 15.79 9.90
N LEU A 278 -8.59 14.74 9.64
CA LEU A 278 -8.78 13.40 10.20
C LEU A 278 -8.62 13.39 11.72
N GLU A 279 -7.61 14.10 12.25
CA GLU A 279 -7.43 14.32 13.69
C GLU A 279 -8.68 14.95 14.33
N ALA A 280 -9.25 15.98 13.69
CA ALA A 280 -10.47 16.61 14.18
C ALA A 280 -11.65 15.62 14.24
N VAL A 281 -11.85 14.81 13.19
CA VAL A 281 -12.92 13.78 13.14
C VAL A 281 -12.69 12.70 14.20
N ALA A 282 -11.47 12.20 14.35
CA ALA A 282 -11.11 11.21 15.37
C ALA A 282 -11.41 11.72 16.79
N ALA A 283 -11.14 13.00 17.03
CA ALA A 283 -11.44 13.68 18.30
C ALA A 283 -12.94 14.07 18.43
N GLY A 284 -13.80 13.71 17.49
CA GLY A 284 -15.23 14.07 17.50
C GLY A 284 -15.52 15.53 17.21
N ARG A 285 -14.60 16.24 16.59
CA ARG A 285 -14.74 17.65 16.18
C ARG A 285 -15.05 17.74 14.68
N THR A 286 -15.67 18.84 14.26
CA THR A 286 -15.88 19.12 12.83
C THR A 286 -14.56 19.63 12.21
N PRO A 287 -14.09 19.03 11.08
CA PRO A 287 -12.91 19.52 10.39
C PRO A 287 -13.17 20.91 9.78
N THR A 288 -12.15 21.78 9.80
CA THR A 288 -12.20 23.14 9.23
C THR A 288 -11.05 23.35 8.26
N GLY A 289 -11.17 24.35 7.38
CA GLY A 289 -10.08 24.73 6.44
C GLY A 289 -9.87 23.77 5.27
N LEU A 290 -10.84 22.91 4.97
CA LEU A 290 -10.81 22.07 3.78
C LEU A 290 -11.12 22.89 2.53
N PRO A 291 -10.52 22.55 1.36
CA PRO A 291 -10.96 23.07 0.08
C PRO A 291 -12.47 22.83 -0.08
N ALA A 292 -13.17 23.71 -0.79
CA ALA A 292 -14.55 23.44 -1.17
C ALA A 292 -14.57 22.24 -2.12
N GLY A 293 -14.70 21.04 -1.55
CA GLY A 293 -14.86 19.81 -2.32
C GLY A 293 -16.18 19.84 -3.06
N SER A 294 -16.19 19.35 -4.30
CA SER A 294 -17.45 19.01 -4.95
C SER A 294 -18.15 17.99 -4.06
N ALA A 295 -19.30 18.35 -3.50
CA ALA A 295 -20.19 17.34 -2.91
C ALA A 295 -20.30 16.20 -3.91
N PHE A 296 -20.29 14.95 -3.41
CA PHE A 296 -20.65 13.81 -4.25
C PHE A 296 -21.85 14.22 -5.08
N ALA A 297 -21.79 14.06 -6.42
CA ALA A 297 -22.95 14.31 -7.24
C ALA A 297 -24.08 13.48 -6.66
N LEU A 298 -24.97 14.13 -5.93
CA LEU A 298 -26.20 13.50 -5.43
C LEU A 298 -26.97 13.14 -6.70
N GLY A 299 -26.85 11.88 -7.12
CA GLY A 299 -27.81 11.34 -8.08
C GLY A 299 -29.20 11.63 -7.55
N PRO A 300 -30.21 11.79 -8.43
CA PRO A 300 -31.59 12.06 -7.96
C PRO A 300 -31.97 11.00 -6.92
N ALA A 301 -32.41 11.47 -5.74
CA ALA A 301 -32.91 10.60 -4.69
C ALA A 301 -33.90 9.62 -5.29
N ALA A 302 -33.70 8.31 -5.05
CA ALA A 302 -34.71 7.34 -5.41
C ALA A 302 -36.05 7.77 -4.77
N PRO A 303 -37.16 7.75 -5.49
CA PRO A 303 -38.43 8.09 -4.92
C PRO A 303 -38.78 7.11 -3.79
N PRO A 304 -39.56 7.57 -2.79
CA PRO A 304 -39.89 6.82 -1.60
C PRO A 304 -40.65 5.51 -1.89
#